data_64ef4bdc53087b0e4ec5d9ce7277b816
#
_entry.id   64ef4bdc53087b0e4ec5d9ce7277b816
#
_cell.length_a   1.000
_cell.length_b   1.000
_cell.length_c   1.000
_cell.angle_alpha   90.00
_cell.angle_beta   90.00
_cell.angle_gamma   90.00
#
_symmetry.space_group_name_H-M   'P 1'
#
loop_
_entity.id
_entity.type
_entity.pdbx_description
1 polymer ?
#
loop_
_entity_poly.entity_id
_entity_poly.type
_entity_poly.pdbx_seq_one_letter_code
_entity_poly.pdbx_strand_id
1 'polypeptide(L)'
;MTSSATLTPSSGQIPVTSDRAAPSTARRRLQLVLAGLWVLDGVLKLQPFMFTKDFAPMTLGVASDGAPFWLADPMNWVQRIIVSHPVGPVVVFALIELLIGFAIAYRPTVRYGLIACLCWVPFLWFFAEGLGGMTAGTGPFGGAPGASILYGTLAVLLWPTDRTGVSEAVRFVGTRVAQIVWLVLWGLLAVLSFLPHNTAADSISTTISNNVSGTPLWYTWLLDHAASWTSGRGAEVSITLGVLLVLVALSVLAKDRRLVRAGLVLAIVISAVIWVFGEGLGMPFMGMATDPDSGPLLAIIAIVFWPAAKRFTAASAAEGSADATATTSPAAPSAEEGSAA
;
A
#
# COMPACT_ATOMS: atom_id res chain seq x y z
N MET A 1 -13.18 26.60 -76.67
CA MET A 1 -13.91 26.02 -75.51
C MET A 1 -12.93 25.16 -74.72
N THR A 2 -12.27 25.76 -73.77
CA THR A 2 -11.27 25.10 -72.92
C THR A 2 -11.86 24.92 -71.52
N SER A 3 -12.12 23.67 -71.16
CA SER A 3 -12.68 23.29 -69.85
C SER A 3 -11.53 23.16 -68.86
N SER A 4 -11.48 24.05 -67.87
CA SER A 4 -10.55 23.98 -66.77
C SER A 4 -11.09 23.02 -65.70
N ALA A 5 -10.41 21.89 -65.49
CA ALA A 5 -10.70 20.99 -64.39
C ALA A 5 -10.02 21.51 -63.10
N THR A 6 -10.82 21.89 -62.14
CA THR A 6 -10.36 22.24 -60.78
C THR A 6 -10.06 20.98 -60.00
N LEU A 7 -8.80 20.77 -59.68
CA LEU A 7 -8.34 19.74 -58.74
C LEU A 7 -8.55 20.20 -57.31
N THR A 8 -9.47 19.57 -56.61
CA THR A 8 -9.66 19.67 -55.13
C THR A 8 -8.51 19.00 -54.41
N PRO A 9 -7.82 19.65 -53.48
CA PRO A 9 -6.79 18.95 -52.69
C PRO A 9 -7.45 17.99 -51.71
N SER A 10 -7.06 16.71 -51.81
CA SER A 10 -7.34 15.65 -50.84
C SER A 10 -6.75 16.05 -49.48
N SER A 11 -7.61 16.28 -48.51
CA SER A 11 -7.21 16.45 -47.11
C SER A 11 -6.58 15.17 -46.61
N GLY A 12 -5.24 15.12 -46.57
CA GLY A 12 -4.49 14.04 -45.94
C GLY A 12 -4.88 13.96 -44.47
N GLN A 13 -5.62 12.93 -44.11
CA GLN A 13 -5.80 12.56 -42.71
C GLN A 13 -4.43 12.17 -42.13
N ILE A 14 -3.87 13.07 -41.33
CA ILE A 14 -2.73 12.76 -40.48
C ILE A 14 -3.20 11.60 -39.57
N PRO A 15 -2.49 10.44 -39.58
CA PRO A 15 -2.82 9.36 -38.66
C PRO A 15 -2.67 9.92 -37.24
N VAL A 16 -3.77 9.99 -36.50
CA VAL A 16 -3.76 10.25 -35.07
C VAL A 16 -3.04 9.07 -34.44
N THR A 17 -1.72 9.21 -34.24
CA THR A 17 -0.98 8.34 -33.37
C THR A 17 -1.68 8.39 -32.04
N SER A 18 -2.29 7.28 -31.65
CA SER A 18 -2.89 7.11 -30.32
C SER A 18 -1.79 7.40 -29.30
N ASP A 19 -1.80 8.62 -28.79
CA ASP A 19 -0.95 9.03 -27.68
C ASP A 19 -1.33 8.12 -26.50
N ARG A 20 -0.59 7.02 -26.34
CA ARG A 20 -0.70 6.18 -25.16
C ARG A 20 -0.40 7.11 -23.99
N ALA A 21 -1.45 7.48 -23.26
CA ALA A 21 -1.35 8.37 -22.12
C ALA A 21 -0.19 7.89 -21.23
N ALA A 22 0.82 8.74 -21.07
CA ALA A 22 1.97 8.43 -20.24
C ALA A 22 1.46 8.04 -18.84
N PRO A 23 1.98 6.96 -18.24
CA PRO A 23 1.54 6.51 -16.92
C PRO A 23 1.62 7.71 -15.96
N SER A 24 0.59 7.89 -15.13
CA SER A 24 0.56 9.03 -14.22
C SER A 24 1.86 9.07 -13.42
N THR A 25 2.47 10.24 -13.31
CA THR A 25 3.74 10.41 -12.60
C THR A 25 3.66 9.90 -11.15
N ALA A 26 2.49 10.00 -10.53
CA ALA A 26 2.23 9.50 -9.17
C ALA A 26 2.30 7.97 -9.09
N ARG A 27 1.62 7.24 -9.99
CA ARG A 27 1.69 5.77 -10.04
C ARG A 27 3.13 5.30 -10.21
N ARG A 28 3.86 5.91 -11.14
CA ARG A 28 5.25 5.51 -11.39
C ARG A 28 6.14 5.72 -10.17
N ARG A 29 5.95 6.81 -9.43
CA ARG A 29 6.66 7.04 -8.17
C ARG A 29 6.34 5.96 -7.14
N LEU A 30 5.07 5.60 -6.98
CA LEU A 30 4.65 4.56 -6.06
C LEU A 30 5.16 3.16 -6.47
N GLN A 31 5.18 2.85 -7.78
CA GLN A 31 5.82 1.63 -8.28
C GLN A 31 7.32 1.61 -7.98
N LEU A 32 8.02 2.74 -8.09
CA LEU A 32 9.43 2.84 -7.73
C LEU A 32 9.67 2.72 -6.22
N VAL A 33 8.76 3.22 -5.40
CA VAL A 33 8.79 3.00 -3.94
C VAL A 33 8.63 1.51 -3.65
N LEU A 34 7.62 0.85 -4.23
CA LEU A 34 7.40 -0.59 -4.08
C LEU A 34 8.63 -1.39 -4.56
N ALA A 35 9.22 -1.01 -5.68
CA ALA A 35 10.46 -1.62 -6.18
C ALA A 35 11.63 -1.44 -5.20
N GLY A 36 11.78 -0.24 -4.65
CA GLY A 36 12.81 0.06 -3.64
C GLY A 36 12.65 -0.78 -2.38
N LEU A 37 11.43 -1.02 -1.92
CA LEU A 37 11.15 -1.89 -0.78
C LEU A 37 11.54 -3.34 -1.08
N TRP A 38 11.16 -3.90 -2.23
CA TRP A 38 11.59 -5.25 -2.63
C TRP A 38 13.12 -5.38 -2.75
N VAL A 39 13.80 -4.34 -3.25
CA VAL A 39 15.27 -4.32 -3.28
C VAL A 39 15.83 -4.25 -1.87
N LEU A 40 15.23 -3.46 -0.98
CA LEU A 40 15.61 -3.40 0.43
C LEU A 40 15.49 -4.76 1.10
N ASP A 41 14.35 -5.46 0.92
CA ASP A 41 14.11 -6.79 1.50
C ASP A 41 15.17 -7.80 1.04
N GLY A 42 15.45 -7.83 -0.27
CA GLY A 42 16.50 -8.68 -0.81
C GLY A 42 17.90 -8.35 -0.28
N VAL A 43 18.22 -7.07 -0.07
CA VAL A 43 19.50 -6.63 0.52
C VAL A 43 19.56 -6.99 2.01
N LEU A 44 18.48 -6.80 2.76
CA LEU A 44 18.40 -7.14 4.18
C LEU A 44 18.63 -8.65 4.41
N LYS A 45 18.17 -9.51 3.50
CA LYS A 45 18.44 -10.95 3.57
C LYS A 45 19.90 -11.35 3.31
N LEU A 46 20.76 -10.40 2.91
CA LEU A 46 22.20 -10.63 2.76
C LEU A 46 23.01 -10.28 4.03
N GLN A 47 22.36 -9.96 5.14
CA GLN A 47 23.01 -9.70 6.42
C GLN A 47 23.66 -11.00 6.98
N PRO A 48 24.79 -10.90 7.72
CA PRO A 48 25.49 -12.08 8.24
C PRO A 48 24.62 -13.01 9.07
N PHE A 49 23.71 -12.46 9.87
CA PHE A 49 22.80 -13.24 10.71
C PHE A 49 21.90 -14.18 9.89
N MET A 50 21.47 -13.77 8.70
CA MET A 50 20.58 -14.56 7.83
C MET A 50 21.22 -15.89 7.36
N PHE A 51 22.55 -15.99 7.40
CA PHE A 51 23.31 -17.18 7.02
C PHE A 51 23.64 -18.08 8.20
N THR A 52 23.13 -17.78 9.39
CA THR A 52 23.32 -18.59 10.60
C THR A 52 22.20 -19.63 10.74
N LYS A 53 22.43 -20.65 11.56
CA LYS A 53 21.41 -21.65 11.91
C LYS A 53 20.30 -21.07 12.79
N ASP A 54 20.56 -19.94 13.44
CA ASP A 54 19.63 -19.28 14.36
C ASP A 54 18.59 -18.43 13.65
N PHE A 55 18.85 -18.04 12.39
CA PHE A 55 17.92 -17.22 11.60
C PHE A 55 16.53 -17.83 11.53
N ALA A 56 16.40 -19.06 11.02
CA ALA A 56 15.09 -19.64 10.80
C ALA A 56 14.33 -19.94 12.11
N PRO A 57 14.94 -20.44 13.21
CA PRO A 57 14.26 -20.53 14.50
C PRO A 57 13.79 -19.20 15.06
N MET A 58 14.60 -18.14 14.93
CA MET A 58 14.26 -16.81 15.48
C MET A 58 13.27 -16.02 14.61
N THR A 59 12.99 -16.45 13.39
CA THR A 59 12.01 -15.82 12.48
C THR A 59 10.82 -16.75 12.24
N LEU A 60 10.98 -17.79 11.42
CA LEU A 60 9.91 -18.74 11.09
C LEU A 60 9.42 -19.51 12.34
N GLY A 61 10.34 -19.88 13.25
CA GLY A 61 10.00 -20.54 14.51
C GLY A 61 9.06 -19.67 15.33
N VAL A 62 9.43 -18.43 15.58
CA VAL A 62 8.59 -17.46 16.31
C VAL A 62 7.26 -17.21 15.59
N ALA A 63 7.25 -17.09 14.27
CA ALA A 63 6.03 -16.90 13.50
C ALA A 63 5.11 -18.13 13.51
N SER A 64 5.65 -19.34 13.78
CA SER A 64 4.86 -20.58 13.92
C SER A 64 4.32 -20.81 15.33
N ASP A 65 4.84 -20.08 16.34
CA ASP A 65 4.42 -20.25 17.73
C ASP A 65 2.95 -19.87 17.91
N GLY A 66 2.18 -20.77 18.54
CA GLY A 66 0.74 -20.58 18.72
C GLY A 66 -0.11 -20.77 17.45
N ALA A 67 0.50 -21.02 16.30
CA ALA A 67 -0.23 -21.31 15.08
C ALA A 67 -0.86 -22.73 15.10
N PRO A 68 -2.02 -22.95 14.46
CA PRO A 68 -2.59 -24.28 14.36
C PRO A 68 -1.68 -25.23 13.54
N PHE A 69 -1.74 -26.54 13.85
CA PHE A 69 -0.84 -27.55 13.29
C PHE A 69 -0.74 -27.54 11.76
N TRP A 70 -1.84 -27.30 11.06
CA TRP A 70 -1.89 -27.27 9.59
C TRP A 70 -1.04 -26.13 8.99
N LEU A 71 -0.74 -25.10 9.77
CA LEU A 71 0.11 -23.97 9.40
C LEU A 71 1.53 -24.15 10.01
N ALA A 72 1.63 -24.50 11.28
CA ALA A 72 2.90 -24.66 11.97
C ALA A 72 3.77 -25.80 11.38
N ASP A 73 3.16 -26.95 11.02
CA ASP A 73 3.92 -28.08 10.49
C ASP A 73 4.64 -27.79 9.16
N PRO A 74 3.98 -27.18 8.14
CA PRO A 74 4.67 -26.74 6.92
C PRO A 74 5.74 -25.67 7.18
N MET A 75 5.51 -24.71 8.08
CA MET A 75 6.50 -23.69 8.45
C MET A 75 7.72 -24.33 9.09
N ASN A 76 7.52 -25.21 10.05
CA ASN A 76 8.58 -25.97 10.71
C ASN A 76 9.34 -26.87 9.73
N TRP A 77 8.71 -27.38 8.68
CA TRP A 77 9.39 -28.12 7.63
C TRP A 77 10.36 -27.21 6.83
N VAL A 78 9.91 -26.02 6.42
CA VAL A 78 10.77 -25.02 5.76
C VAL A 78 11.91 -24.58 6.69
N GLN A 79 11.61 -24.33 7.98
CA GLN A 79 12.61 -24.00 8.99
C GLN A 79 13.73 -25.06 9.06
N ARG A 80 13.37 -26.34 9.09
CA ARG A 80 14.37 -27.45 9.12
C ARG A 80 15.26 -27.46 7.87
N ILE A 81 14.71 -27.15 6.68
CA ILE A 81 15.50 -27.03 5.44
C ILE A 81 16.52 -25.89 5.57
N ILE A 82 16.08 -24.71 6.05
CA ILE A 82 16.96 -23.55 6.20
C ILE A 82 18.03 -23.81 7.26
N VAL A 83 17.69 -24.43 8.41
CA VAL A 83 18.66 -24.78 9.45
C VAL A 83 19.72 -25.76 8.94
N SER A 84 19.32 -26.73 8.09
CA SER A 84 20.25 -27.70 7.52
C SER A 84 21.17 -27.11 6.44
N HIS A 85 20.69 -26.10 5.69
CA HIS A 85 21.40 -25.46 4.58
C HIS A 85 21.16 -23.95 4.60
N PRO A 86 21.70 -23.20 5.58
CA PRO A 86 21.27 -21.81 5.81
C PRO A 86 21.62 -20.88 4.64
N VAL A 87 22.69 -21.12 3.91
CA VAL A 87 23.13 -20.22 2.83
C VAL A 87 22.25 -20.34 1.57
N GLY A 88 21.98 -21.57 1.11
CA GLY A 88 21.32 -21.79 -0.17
C GLY A 88 19.92 -21.15 -0.27
N PRO A 89 18.96 -21.52 0.60
CA PRO A 89 17.61 -20.96 0.61
C PRO A 89 17.59 -19.44 0.77
N VAL A 90 18.41 -18.90 1.69
CA VAL A 90 18.46 -17.45 1.96
C VAL A 90 18.94 -16.67 0.73
N VAL A 91 19.99 -17.16 0.05
CA VAL A 91 20.46 -16.53 -1.21
C VAL A 91 19.37 -16.59 -2.28
N VAL A 92 18.67 -17.70 -2.41
CA VAL A 92 17.56 -17.82 -3.38
C VAL A 92 16.45 -16.83 -3.06
N PHE A 93 16.06 -16.68 -1.80
CA PHE A 93 15.04 -15.70 -1.38
C PHE A 93 15.49 -14.28 -1.68
N ALA A 94 16.72 -13.91 -1.30
CA ALA A 94 17.27 -12.60 -1.60
C ALA A 94 17.28 -12.31 -3.12
N LEU A 95 17.70 -13.27 -3.94
CA LEU A 95 17.71 -13.12 -5.39
C LEU A 95 16.31 -12.94 -5.98
N ILE A 96 15.31 -13.70 -5.52
CA ILE A 96 13.92 -13.56 -5.99
C ILE A 96 13.43 -12.14 -5.69
N GLU A 97 13.63 -11.64 -4.47
CA GLU A 97 13.17 -10.31 -4.05
C GLU A 97 13.88 -9.18 -4.80
N LEU A 98 15.20 -9.29 -4.98
CA LEU A 98 15.96 -8.35 -5.81
C LEU A 98 15.44 -8.34 -7.25
N LEU A 99 15.19 -9.50 -7.85
CA LEU A 99 14.67 -9.61 -9.23
C LEU A 99 13.27 -9.00 -9.33
N ILE A 100 12.38 -9.24 -8.36
CA ILE A 100 11.06 -8.60 -8.29
C ILE A 100 11.23 -7.08 -8.26
N GLY A 101 12.07 -6.56 -7.36
CA GLY A 101 12.33 -5.15 -7.23
C GLY A 101 12.86 -4.52 -8.52
N PHE A 102 13.88 -5.09 -9.12
CA PHE A 102 14.43 -4.60 -10.39
C PHE A 102 13.43 -4.71 -11.55
N ALA A 103 12.64 -5.79 -11.62
CA ALA A 103 11.61 -5.95 -12.64
C ALA A 103 10.49 -4.90 -12.51
N ILE A 104 10.10 -4.50 -11.30
CA ILE A 104 9.15 -3.40 -11.08
C ILE A 104 9.81 -2.05 -11.39
N ALA A 105 11.10 -1.87 -11.07
CA ALA A 105 11.84 -0.64 -11.34
C ALA A 105 12.02 -0.37 -12.84
N TYR A 106 12.17 -1.39 -13.67
CA TYR A 106 12.36 -1.24 -15.10
C TYR A 106 11.02 -1.21 -15.84
N ARG A 107 10.72 -0.10 -16.54
CA ARG A 107 9.39 0.13 -17.15
C ARG A 107 8.86 -1.00 -18.04
N PRO A 108 9.65 -1.60 -18.95
CA PRO A 108 9.17 -2.67 -19.82
C PRO A 108 8.74 -3.93 -19.06
N THR A 109 9.36 -4.23 -17.90
CA THR A 109 9.14 -5.45 -17.13
C THR A 109 8.20 -5.25 -15.93
N VAL A 110 7.68 -4.05 -15.68
CA VAL A 110 6.87 -3.75 -14.50
C VAL A 110 5.69 -4.73 -14.30
N ARG A 111 5.02 -5.15 -15.39
CA ARG A 111 3.91 -6.12 -15.30
C ARG A 111 4.40 -7.49 -14.82
N TYR A 112 5.53 -7.95 -15.35
CA TYR A 112 6.13 -9.23 -14.94
C TYR A 112 6.62 -9.18 -13.50
N GLY A 113 7.22 -8.07 -13.07
CA GLY A 113 7.62 -7.86 -11.67
C GLY A 113 6.43 -7.90 -10.71
N LEU A 114 5.29 -7.27 -11.06
CA LEU A 114 4.08 -7.32 -10.25
C LEU A 114 3.44 -8.71 -10.24
N ILE A 115 3.48 -9.47 -11.34
CA ILE A 115 3.05 -10.86 -11.37
C ILE A 115 3.94 -11.71 -10.45
N ALA A 116 5.26 -11.57 -10.58
CA ALA A 116 6.21 -12.29 -9.72
C ALA A 116 5.98 -11.97 -8.23
N CYS A 117 5.74 -10.70 -7.90
CA CYS A 117 5.33 -10.29 -6.54
C CYS A 117 4.07 -11.04 -6.09
N LEU A 118 2.99 -11.04 -6.90
CA LEU A 118 1.74 -11.72 -6.57
C LEU A 118 1.87 -13.24 -6.45
N CYS A 119 2.84 -13.85 -7.14
CA CYS A 119 3.15 -15.27 -6.99
C CYS A 119 3.99 -15.57 -5.74
N TRP A 120 4.90 -14.63 -5.36
CA TRP A 120 5.83 -14.80 -4.24
C TRP A 120 5.16 -14.50 -2.88
N VAL A 121 4.28 -13.50 -2.84
CA VAL A 121 3.57 -13.06 -1.63
C VAL A 121 2.84 -14.19 -0.90
N PRO A 122 2.02 -15.06 -1.54
CA PRO A 122 1.36 -16.16 -0.83
C PRO A 122 2.32 -17.12 -0.17
N PHE A 123 3.49 -17.36 -0.78
CA PHE A 123 4.53 -18.20 -0.21
C PHE A 123 5.11 -17.58 1.06
N LEU A 124 5.52 -16.31 1.01
CA LEU A 124 6.06 -15.61 2.18
C LEU A 124 5.01 -15.51 3.29
N TRP A 125 3.79 -15.10 2.94
CA TRP A 125 2.71 -14.92 3.91
C TRP A 125 2.35 -16.20 4.65
N PHE A 126 2.35 -17.34 3.95
CA PHE A 126 2.06 -18.64 4.54
C PHE A 126 3.26 -19.21 5.31
N PHE A 127 4.43 -19.29 4.68
CA PHE A 127 5.57 -20.04 5.23
C PHE A 127 6.50 -19.20 6.11
N ALA A 128 6.63 -17.89 5.85
CA ALA A 128 7.54 -17.03 6.62
C ALA A 128 6.82 -16.24 7.71
N GLU A 129 5.60 -15.78 7.45
CA GLU A 129 4.86 -14.89 8.37
C GLU A 129 3.71 -15.59 9.11
N GLY A 130 3.45 -16.88 8.86
CA GLY A 130 2.34 -17.59 9.53
C GLY A 130 0.99 -16.89 9.38
N LEU A 131 0.67 -16.43 8.15
CA LEU A 131 -0.51 -15.60 7.86
C LEU A 131 -0.54 -14.29 8.68
N GLY A 132 0.64 -13.69 8.90
CA GLY A 132 0.79 -12.49 9.74
C GLY A 132 0.48 -12.71 11.21
N GLY A 133 0.64 -13.95 11.69
CA GLY A 133 0.38 -14.33 13.09
C GLY A 133 -1.09 -14.26 13.50
N MET A 134 -2.02 -13.95 12.59
CA MET A 134 -3.45 -13.75 12.92
C MET A 134 -4.08 -15.00 13.53
N THR A 135 -3.66 -16.20 13.15
CA THR A 135 -4.15 -17.47 13.71
C THR A 135 -3.69 -17.72 15.13
N ALA A 136 -2.57 -17.11 15.53
CA ALA A 136 -2.06 -17.10 16.91
C ALA A 136 -2.61 -15.90 17.73
N GLY A 137 -3.44 -15.06 17.12
CA GLY A 137 -4.07 -13.91 17.78
C GLY A 137 -3.29 -12.61 17.67
N THR A 138 -2.24 -12.54 16.84
CA THR A 138 -1.47 -11.30 16.63
C THR A 138 -2.39 -10.19 16.12
N GLY A 139 -2.31 -9.02 16.75
CA GLY A 139 -3.03 -7.81 16.36
C GLY A 139 -2.20 -6.88 15.48
N PRO A 140 -2.79 -5.75 15.07
CA PRO A 140 -2.12 -4.78 14.20
C PRO A 140 -0.86 -4.19 14.86
N PHE A 141 -0.83 -4.09 16.18
CA PHE A 141 0.36 -3.60 16.90
C PHE A 141 1.52 -4.59 16.87
N GLY A 142 1.26 -5.88 16.67
CA GLY A 142 2.27 -6.91 16.49
C GLY A 142 2.53 -7.28 15.02
N GLY A 143 2.14 -6.42 14.06
CA GLY A 143 2.47 -6.59 12.64
C GLY A 143 1.41 -7.30 11.78
N ALA A 144 0.23 -7.69 12.34
CA ALA A 144 -0.84 -8.20 11.49
C ALA A 144 -1.30 -7.12 10.47
N PRO A 145 -1.66 -7.52 9.24
CA PRO A 145 -1.87 -8.86 8.69
C PRO A 145 -0.60 -9.50 8.09
N GLY A 146 0.58 -8.95 8.35
CA GLY A 146 1.86 -9.32 7.77
C GLY A 146 2.26 -8.43 6.58
N ALA A 147 3.56 -8.21 6.41
CA ALA A 147 4.10 -7.36 5.37
C ALA A 147 3.81 -7.92 3.97
N SER A 148 3.96 -9.22 3.77
CA SER A 148 3.81 -9.85 2.46
C SER A 148 2.44 -9.59 1.83
N ILE A 149 1.33 -9.76 2.56
CA ILE A 149 0.00 -9.53 1.98
C ILE A 149 -0.23 -8.07 1.61
N LEU A 150 0.43 -7.13 2.30
CA LEU A 150 0.39 -5.71 1.98
C LEU A 150 1.17 -5.40 0.70
N TYR A 151 2.32 -6.06 0.47
CA TYR A 151 3.03 -6.02 -0.82
C TYR A 151 2.13 -6.49 -1.97
N GLY A 152 1.40 -7.61 -1.79
CA GLY A 152 0.44 -8.10 -2.77
C GLY A 152 -0.69 -7.11 -3.03
N THR A 153 -1.22 -6.50 -1.98
CA THR A 153 -2.25 -5.45 -2.07
C THR A 153 -1.73 -4.26 -2.89
N LEU A 154 -0.51 -3.79 -2.62
CA LEU A 154 0.13 -2.72 -3.39
C LEU A 154 0.36 -3.13 -4.84
N ALA A 155 0.78 -4.36 -5.12
CA ALA A 155 0.97 -4.84 -6.48
C ALA A 155 -0.32 -4.80 -7.30
N VAL A 156 -1.46 -5.16 -6.71
CA VAL A 156 -2.78 -5.05 -7.33
C VAL A 156 -3.17 -3.59 -7.57
N LEU A 157 -3.06 -2.75 -6.54
CA LEU A 157 -3.47 -1.34 -6.60
C LEU A 157 -2.62 -0.51 -7.57
N LEU A 158 -1.34 -0.87 -7.74
CA LEU A 158 -0.38 -0.17 -8.61
C LEU A 158 -0.26 -0.81 -9.98
N TRP A 159 -1.16 -1.72 -10.35
CA TRP A 159 -1.15 -2.38 -11.65
C TRP A 159 -1.21 -1.36 -12.79
N PRO A 160 -0.38 -1.50 -13.87
CA PRO A 160 -0.39 -0.59 -15.00
C PRO A 160 -1.74 -0.62 -15.73
N THR A 161 -2.38 0.52 -15.85
CA THR A 161 -3.65 0.70 -16.55
C THR A 161 -3.74 2.11 -17.13
N ASP A 162 -4.44 2.26 -18.23
CA ASP A 162 -4.70 3.56 -18.89
C ASP A 162 -6.00 4.21 -18.37
N ARG A 163 -6.69 3.57 -17.44
CA ARG A 163 -7.95 4.10 -16.87
C ARG A 163 -7.69 5.37 -16.06
N THR A 164 -8.62 6.30 -16.13
CA THR A 164 -8.65 7.49 -15.29
C THR A 164 -9.37 7.19 -13.98
N GLY A 165 -8.96 7.81 -12.88
CA GLY A 165 -9.58 7.64 -11.57
C GLY A 165 -9.25 8.76 -10.61
N VAL A 166 -9.99 8.81 -9.50
CA VAL A 166 -9.85 9.84 -8.45
C VAL A 166 -8.57 9.62 -7.63
N SER A 167 -8.16 8.36 -7.48
CA SER A 167 -6.91 7.95 -6.83
C SER A 167 -6.26 6.82 -7.62
N GLU A 168 -5.01 6.48 -7.32
CA GLU A 168 -4.33 5.37 -7.98
C GLU A 168 -5.02 4.04 -7.69
N ALA A 169 -5.53 3.83 -6.47
CA ALA A 169 -6.30 2.64 -6.09
C ALA A 169 -7.53 2.43 -6.98
N VAL A 170 -8.25 3.50 -7.31
CA VAL A 170 -9.48 3.43 -8.12
C VAL A 170 -9.18 3.15 -9.59
N ARG A 171 -8.03 3.51 -10.09
CA ARG A 171 -7.68 3.40 -11.52
C ARG A 171 -7.72 1.98 -12.06
N PHE A 172 -7.28 1.01 -11.28
CA PHE A 172 -7.27 -0.40 -11.70
C PHE A 172 -8.53 -1.14 -11.26
N VAL A 173 -8.83 -1.12 -9.98
CA VAL A 173 -9.88 -1.96 -9.39
C VAL A 173 -11.27 -1.33 -9.42
N GLY A 174 -11.38 -0.02 -9.68
CA GLY A 174 -12.65 0.72 -9.63
C GLY A 174 -13.04 1.16 -8.21
N THR A 175 -14.00 2.07 -8.11
CA THR A 175 -14.35 2.71 -6.83
C THR A 175 -14.86 1.73 -5.79
N ARG A 176 -15.78 0.83 -6.18
CA ARG A 176 -16.38 -0.13 -5.23
C ARG A 176 -15.37 -1.13 -4.69
N VAL A 177 -14.55 -1.71 -5.58
CA VAL A 177 -13.53 -2.68 -5.18
C VAL A 177 -12.45 -2.01 -4.32
N ALA A 178 -12.02 -0.79 -4.67
CA ALA A 178 -11.08 -0.03 -3.84
C ALA A 178 -11.66 0.22 -2.43
N GLN A 179 -12.94 0.60 -2.32
CA GLN A 179 -13.62 0.77 -1.04
C GLN A 179 -13.69 -0.55 -0.26
N ILE A 180 -13.99 -1.67 -0.91
CA ILE A 180 -14.02 -2.98 -0.26
C ILE A 180 -12.62 -3.36 0.25
N VAL A 181 -11.57 -3.20 -0.57
CA VAL A 181 -10.18 -3.46 -0.15
C VAL A 181 -9.82 -2.63 1.08
N TRP A 182 -10.16 -1.35 1.08
CA TRP A 182 -9.92 -0.46 2.21
C TRP A 182 -10.70 -0.90 3.47
N LEU A 183 -12.00 -1.15 3.34
CA LEU A 183 -12.86 -1.57 4.44
C LEU A 183 -12.43 -2.92 5.03
N VAL A 184 -12.09 -3.89 4.16
CA VAL A 184 -11.63 -5.22 4.59
C VAL A 184 -10.29 -5.10 5.32
N LEU A 185 -9.32 -4.37 4.77
CA LEU A 185 -8.01 -4.20 5.39
C LEU A 185 -8.11 -3.54 6.76
N TRP A 186 -8.64 -2.32 6.82
CA TRP A 186 -8.71 -1.57 8.08
C TRP A 186 -9.75 -2.10 9.05
N GLY A 187 -10.83 -2.69 8.54
CA GLY A 187 -11.84 -3.39 9.35
C GLY A 187 -11.30 -4.67 9.99
N LEU A 188 -10.50 -5.45 9.26
CA LEU A 188 -9.79 -6.61 9.81
C LEU A 188 -8.86 -6.19 10.95
N LEU A 189 -8.03 -5.17 10.73
CA LEU A 189 -7.13 -4.64 11.77
C LEU A 189 -7.90 -4.17 13.00
N ALA A 190 -9.05 -3.51 12.80
CA ALA A 190 -9.92 -3.11 13.89
C ALA A 190 -10.45 -4.33 14.69
N VAL A 191 -10.94 -5.35 13.99
CA VAL A 191 -11.43 -6.59 14.63
C VAL A 191 -10.32 -7.26 15.44
N LEU A 192 -9.13 -7.39 14.85
CA LEU A 192 -7.97 -7.98 15.53
C LEU A 192 -7.61 -7.22 16.81
N SER A 193 -7.73 -5.89 16.83
CA SER A 193 -7.46 -5.09 18.03
C SER A 193 -8.37 -5.42 19.20
N PHE A 194 -9.60 -5.88 18.95
CA PHE A 194 -10.57 -6.23 20.00
C PHE A 194 -10.44 -7.67 20.50
N LEU A 195 -9.56 -8.49 19.93
CA LEU A 195 -9.39 -9.87 20.39
C LEU A 195 -8.83 -9.93 21.82
N PRO A 196 -9.20 -10.95 22.61
CA PRO A 196 -8.76 -11.08 24.01
C PRO A 196 -7.25 -11.05 24.20
N HIS A 197 -6.49 -11.65 23.25
CA HIS A 197 -5.04 -11.64 23.27
C HIS A 197 -4.48 -10.21 23.23
N ASN A 198 -5.04 -9.35 22.38
CA ASN A 198 -4.57 -7.97 22.19
C ASN A 198 -5.08 -7.00 23.26
N THR A 199 -6.19 -7.34 23.95
CA THR A 199 -6.74 -6.55 25.06
C THR A 199 -6.22 -7.01 26.44
N ALA A 200 -5.33 -8.00 26.49
CA ALA A 200 -4.69 -8.39 27.74
C ALA A 200 -3.88 -7.22 28.35
N ALA A 201 -3.83 -7.14 29.69
CA ALA A 201 -3.29 -6.00 30.41
C ALA A 201 -1.89 -5.56 29.94
N ASP A 202 -1.00 -6.50 29.69
CA ASP A 202 0.38 -6.24 29.32
C ASP A 202 0.73 -6.58 27.86
N SER A 203 -0.27 -6.87 27.01
CA SER A 203 -0.04 -7.24 25.60
C SER A 203 0.76 -6.19 24.84
N ILE A 204 0.39 -4.93 24.94
CA ILE A 204 1.03 -3.82 24.26
C ILE A 204 2.43 -3.54 24.83
N SER A 205 2.55 -3.47 26.17
CA SER A 205 3.83 -3.24 26.83
C SER A 205 4.85 -4.35 26.54
N THR A 206 4.42 -5.60 26.50
CA THR A 206 5.26 -6.75 26.14
C THR A 206 5.72 -6.64 24.69
N THR A 207 4.82 -6.31 23.75
CA THR A 207 5.19 -6.13 22.34
C THR A 207 6.25 -5.04 22.18
N ILE A 208 6.07 -3.88 22.85
CA ILE A 208 7.06 -2.79 22.82
C ILE A 208 8.38 -3.23 23.43
N SER A 209 8.37 -3.90 24.58
CA SER A 209 9.58 -4.34 25.29
C SER A 209 10.40 -5.36 24.48
N ASN A 210 9.74 -6.19 23.69
CA ASN A 210 10.42 -7.15 22.80
C ASN A 210 11.26 -6.45 21.72
N ASN A 211 10.97 -5.20 21.39
CA ASN A 211 11.69 -4.41 20.39
C ASN A 211 12.90 -3.62 20.97
N VAL A 212 13.15 -3.68 22.28
CA VAL A 212 14.21 -2.90 22.94
C VAL A 212 15.60 -3.45 22.66
N SER A 213 15.73 -4.77 22.48
CA SER A 213 17.02 -5.43 22.38
C SER A 213 17.85 -4.92 21.19
N GLY A 214 19.13 -4.57 21.44
CA GLY A 214 20.06 -4.11 20.41
C GLY A 214 19.82 -2.68 19.88
N THR A 215 18.83 -1.96 20.42
CA THR A 215 18.50 -0.60 19.95
C THR A 215 19.46 0.47 20.51
N PRO A 216 19.66 1.60 19.80
CA PRO A 216 20.40 2.75 20.32
C PRO A 216 19.75 3.35 21.57
N LEU A 217 20.52 3.94 22.47
CA LEU A 217 20.05 4.45 23.77
C LEU A 217 18.84 5.40 23.68
N TRP A 218 18.81 6.27 22.67
CA TRP A 218 17.68 7.18 22.48
C TRP A 218 16.37 6.46 22.16
N TYR A 219 16.48 5.35 21.41
CA TYR A 219 15.32 4.56 21.01
C TYR A 219 14.90 3.59 22.12
N THR A 220 15.87 2.95 22.80
CA THR A 220 15.64 2.21 24.05
C THR A 220 14.85 3.06 25.04
N TRP A 221 15.31 4.31 25.29
CA TRP A 221 14.61 5.22 26.19
C TRP A 221 13.16 5.48 25.77
N LEU A 222 12.92 5.69 24.47
CA LEU A 222 11.58 5.91 23.93
C LEU A 222 10.69 4.68 24.14
N LEU A 223 11.20 3.48 23.80
CA LEU A 223 10.46 2.22 23.94
C LEU A 223 10.18 1.88 25.41
N ASP A 224 11.15 2.03 26.30
CA ASP A 224 10.98 1.77 27.73
C ASP A 224 9.91 2.69 28.35
N HIS A 225 9.88 3.97 28.00
CA HIS A 225 8.84 4.87 28.45
C HIS A 225 7.46 4.50 27.91
N ALA A 226 7.38 4.14 26.63
CA ALA A 226 6.13 3.68 26.02
C ALA A 226 5.63 2.37 26.64
N ALA A 227 6.51 1.38 26.85
CA ALA A 227 6.19 0.12 27.50
C ALA A 227 5.71 0.33 28.93
N SER A 228 6.41 1.15 29.70
CA SER A 228 6.03 1.53 31.08
C SER A 228 4.67 2.22 31.13
N TRP A 229 4.41 3.16 30.19
CA TRP A 229 3.11 3.85 30.12
C TRP A 229 1.98 2.92 29.73
N THR A 230 2.20 1.94 28.87
CA THR A 230 1.19 0.97 28.39
C THR A 230 1.00 -0.22 29.34
N SER A 231 1.88 -0.46 30.31
CA SER A 231 1.77 -1.56 31.27
C SER A 231 0.47 -1.48 32.06
N GLY A 232 -0.24 -2.58 32.13
CA GLY A 232 -1.58 -2.68 32.74
C GLY A 232 -2.71 -2.01 31.94
N ARG A 233 -2.41 -1.33 30.81
CA ARG A 233 -3.39 -0.58 30.00
C ARG A 233 -3.66 -1.21 28.63
N GLY A 234 -3.31 -2.47 28.43
CA GLY A 234 -3.45 -3.15 27.15
C GLY A 234 -4.85 -3.05 26.57
N ALA A 235 -5.89 -3.25 27.39
CA ALA A 235 -7.28 -3.12 26.96
C ALA A 235 -7.63 -1.69 26.50
N GLU A 236 -7.22 -0.67 27.24
CA GLU A 236 -7.51 0.74 26.91
C GLU A 236 -6.84 1.12 25.58
N VAL A 237 -5.58 0.75 25.40
CA VAL A 237 -4.81 1.06 24.20
C VAL A 237 -5.34 0.30 22.99
N SER A 238 -5.57 -1.01 23.12
CA SER A 238 -6.07 -1.84 22.01
C SER A 238 -7.50 -1.47 21.60
N ILE A 239 -8.39 -1.18 22.55
CA ILE A 239 -9.75 -0.74 22.24
C ILE A 239 -9.71 0.63 21.56
N THR A 240 -8.89 1.56 22.06
CA THR A 240 -8.72 2.88 21.44
C THR A 240 -8.20 2.75 20.02
N LEU A 241 -7.17 1.93 19.80
CA LEU A 241 -6.63 1.63 18.47
C LEU A 241 -7.72 1.03 17.57
N GLY A 242 -8.47 0.04 18.06
CA GLY A 242 -9.56 -0.58 17.32
C GLY A 242 -10.63 0.41 16.88
N VAL A 243 -11.05 1.32 17.78
CA VAL A 243 -12.00 2.40 17.46
C VAL A 243 -11.44 3.34 16.39
N LEU A 244 -10.18 3.76 16.51
CA LEU A 244 -9.53 4.60 15.52
C LEU A 244 -9.44 3.90 14.15
N LEU A 245 -9.15 2.60 14.12
CA LEU A 245 -9.12 1.78 12.90
C LEU A 245 -10.52 1.64 12.27
N VAL A 246 -11.58 1.54 13.06
CA VAL A 246 -12.97 1.61 12.56
C VAL A 246 -13.23 2.96 11.89
N LEU A 247 -12.82 4.06 12.51
CA LEU A 247 -12.97 5.41 11.93
C LEU A 247 -12.19 5.52 10.61
N VAL A 248 -10.99 4.99 10.55
CA VAL A 248 -10.19 4.91 9.31
C VAL A 248 -10.94 4.09 8.26
N ALA A 249 -11.43 2.89 8.60
CA ALA A 249 -12.16 2.04 7.68
C ALA A 249 -13.39 2.76 7.09
N LEU A 250 -14.19 3.39 7.93
CA LEU A 250 -15.43 4.07 7.51
C LEU A 250 -15.17 5.38 6.75
N SER A 251 -14.00 5.99 6.91
CA SER A 251 -13.67 7.30 6.30
C SER A 251 -13.81 7.31 4.78
N VAL A 252 -13.56 6.17 4.11
CA VAL A 252 -13.63 6.05 2.64
C VAL A 252 -15.08 6.13 2.11
N LEU A 253 -16.07 5.92 2.97
CA LEU A 253 -17.50 6.04 2.65
C LEU A 253 -18.01 7.48 2.76
N ALA A 254 -17.25 8.37 3.36
CA ALA A 254 -17.65 9.75 3.53
C ALA A 254 -17.78 10.47 2.18
N LYS A 255 -18.84 11.28 2.04
CA LYS A 255 -19.06 12.13 0.86
C LYS A 255 -18.15 13.36 0.87
N ASP A 256 -17.80 13.85 2.07
CA ASP A 256 -16.92 15.00 2.23
C ASP A 256 -15.44 14.57 2.08
N ARG A 257 -14.76 15.22 1.13
CA ARG A 257 -13.35 15.04 0.88
C ARG A 257 -12.44 15.34 2.07
N ARG A 258 -12.87 16.22 2.97
CA ARG A 258 -12.10 16.56 4.16
C ARG A 258 -12.08 15.36 5.12
N LEU A 259 -13.22 14.69 5.30
CA LEU A 259 -13.33 13.50 6.13
C LEU A 259 -12.52 12.33 5.55
N VAL A 260 -12.58 12.12 4.22
CA VAL A 260 -11.72 11.11 3.58
C VAL A 260 -10.25 11.40 3.82
N ARG A 261 -9.80 12.65 3.62
CA ARG A 261 -8.39 13.03 3.87
C ARG A 261 -8.00 12.89 5.34
N ALA A 262 -8.88 13.28 6.26
CA ALA A 262 -8.63 13.11 7.70
C ALA A 262 -8.45 11.62 8.05
N GLY A 263 -9.29 10.73 7.51
CA GLY A 263 -9.14 9.28 7.68
C GLY A 263 -7.82 8.75 7.10
N LEU A 264 -7.38 9.23 5.93
CA LEU A 264 -6.10 8.84 5.34
C LEU A 264 -4.90 9.35 6.16
N VAL A 265 -4.96 10.57 6.69
CA VAL A 265 -3.94 11.09 7.60
C VAL A 265 -3.89 10.27 8.88
N LEU A 266 -5.05 9.98 9.47
CA LEU A 266 -5.15 9.12 10.65
C LEU A 266 -4.57 7.73 10.38
N ALA A 267 -4.85 7.13 9.22
CA ALA A 267 -4.27 5.86 8.79
C ALA A 267 -2.73 5.92 8.76
N ILE A 268 -2.16 6.97 8.18
CA ILE A 268 -0.70 7.16 8.12
C ILE A 268 -0.11 7.34 9.52
N VAL A 269 -0.77 8.10 10.38
CA VAL A 269 -0.30 8.31 11.77
C VAL A 269 -0.34 7.00 12.56
N ILE A 270 -1.44 6.24 12.48
CA ILE A 270 -1.53 4.92 13.13
C ILE A 270 -0.46 3.98 12.60
N SER A 271 -0.25 3.93 11.28
CA SER A 271 0.79 3.11 10.67
C SER A 271 2.19 3.47 11.19
N ALA A 272 2.48 4.76 11.35
CA ALA A 272 3.74 5.21 11.92
C ALA A 272 3.88 4.82 13.40
N VAL A 273 2.81 4.92 14.20
CA VAL A 273 2.80 4.48 15.59
C VAL A 273 3.04 2.98 15.71
N ILE A 274 2.36 2.17 14.90
CA ILE A 274 2.58 0.72 14.83
C ILE A 274 4.04 0.43 14.47
N TRP A 275 4.57 1.06 13.44
CA TRP A 275 5.93 0.85 12.99
C TRP A 275 6.98 1.20 14.04
N VAL A 276 6.81 2.35 14.70
CA VAL A 276 7.79 2.83 15.69
C VAL A 276 7.73 2.02 16.98
N PHE A 277 6.54 1.71 17.49
CA PHE A 277 6.42 1.10 18.82
C PHE A 277 6.12 -0.41 18.78
N GLY A 278 5.34 -0.84 17.79
CA GLY A 278 4.91 -2.24 17.68
C GLY A 278 5.89 -3.12 16.92
N GLU A 279 6.54 -2.56 15.89
CA GLU A 279 7.40 -3.30 14.97
C GLU A 279 8.89 -2.92 15.09
N GLY A 280 9.26 -2.05 16.03
CA GLY A 280 10.65 -1.69 16.28
C GLY A 280 11.38 -1.09 15.06
N LEU A 281 10.67 -0.33 14.21
CA LEU A 281 11.15 0.21 12.93
C LEU A 281 11.58 -0.88 11.93
N GLY A 282 11.07 -2.10 12.04
CA GLY A 282 11.51 -3.25 11.25
C GLY A 282 12.79 -3.90 11.77
N MET A 283 13.13 -3.71 13.03
CA MET A 283 14.27 -4.28 13.74
C MET A 283 15.65 -4.10 13.08
N PRO A 284 15.96 -2.94 12.46
CA PRO A 284 17.21 -2.75 11.73
C PRO A 284 18.45 -2.78 12.65
N PHE A 285 18.28 -2.43 13.93
CA PHE A 285 19.37 -2.38 14.91
C PHE A 285 19.78 -3.74 15.44
N MET A 286 18.91 -4.74 15.32
CA MET A 286 19.19 -6.12 15.75
C MET A 286 19.94 -6.92 14.68
N GLY A 287 20.09 -6.39 13.46
CA GLY A 287 20.65 -7.11 12.32
C GLY A 287 19.80 -8.29 11.86
N MET A 288 18.52 -8.31 12.23
CA MET A 288 17.54 -9.35 11.94
C MET A 288 16.42 -8.90 11.02
N ALA A 289 16.41 -7.65 10.60
CA ALA A 289 15.41 -7.11 9.69
C ALA A 289 15.35 -7.89 8.38
N THR A 290 14.17 -8.32 7.97
CA THR A 290 13.90 -9.01 6.70
C THR A 290 13.24 -8.11 5.68
N ASP A 291 12.50 -7.13 6.16
CA ASP A 291 11.68 -6.17 5.40
C ASP A 291 11.36 -4.96 6.32
N PRO A 292 10.67 -3.91 5.82
CA PRO A 292 10.31 -2.75 6.64
C PRO A 292 9.10 -2.96 7.55
N ASP A 293 8.53 -4.15 7.63
CA ASP A 293 7.30 -4.52 8.33
C ASP A 293 6.01 -3.87 7.75
N SER A 294 4.89 -4.07 8.46
CA SER A 294 3.57 -3.69 7.96
C SER A 294 3.31 -2.18 8.02
N GLY A 295 3.89 -1.46 8.97
CA GLY A 295 3.62 -0.03 9.18
C GLY A 295 3.88 0.83 7.93
N PRO A 296 5.08 0.84 7.34
CA PRO A 296 5.35 1.60 6.12
C PRO A 296 4.45 1.20 4.94
N LEU A 297 4.14 -0.08 4.80
CA LEU A 297 3.27 -0.57 3.72
C LEU A 297 1.83 -0.09 3.88
N LEU A 298 1.28 -0.09 5.09
CA LEU A 298 -0.02 0.48 5.41
C LEU A 298 -0.07 1.97 5.10
N ALA A 299 0.98 2.73 5.46
CA ALA A 299 1.09 4.15 5.13
C ALA A 299 1.11 4.38 3.61
N ILE A 300 1.85 3.57 2.85
CA ILE A 300 1.89 3.65 1.38
C ILE A 300 0.52 3.32 0.80
N ILE A 301 -0.19 2.30 1.30
CA ILE A 301 -1.56 2.00 0.89
C ILE A 301 -2.45 3.23 1.10
N ALA A 302 -2.37 3.91 2.26
CA ALA A 302 -3.13 5.12 2.50
C ALA A 302 -2.81 6.22 1.47
N ILE A 303 -1.53 6.37 1.07
CA ILE A 303 -1.11 7.31 0.02
C ILE A 303 -1.66 6.91 -1.36
N VAL A 304 -1.73 5.62 -1.68
CA VAL A 304 -2.34 5.13 -2.94
C VAL A 304 -3.82 5.48 -3.03
N PHE A 305 -4.51 5.51 -1.88
CA PHE A 305 -5.91 5.94 -1.80
C PHE A 305 -6.09 7.47 -1.78
N TRP A 306 -5.00 8.24 -1.70
CA TRP A 306 -5.08 9.68 -1.63
C TRP A 306 -5.82 10.25 -2.85
N PRO A 307 -6.93 11.00 -2.68
CA PRO A 307 -7.67 11.55 -3.78
C PRO A 307 -6.80 12.56 -4.52
N ALA A 308 -6.61 12.35 -5.83
CA ALA A 308 -5.92 13.30 -6.68
C ALA A 308 -6.53 14.70 -6.47
N ALA A 309 -5.70 15.70 -6.22
CA ALA A 309 -6.18 17.07 -6.27
C ALA A 309 -6.80 17.23 -7.65
N LYS A 310 -8.14 17.41 -7.74
CA LYS A 310 -8.71 17.96 -8.96
C LYS A 310 -7.93 19.24 -9.17
N ARG A 311 -7.10 19.28 -10.18
CA ARG A 311 -6.75 20.56 -10.77
C ARG A 311 -8.12 21.12 -11.17
N PHE A 312 -8.65 22.04 -10.38
CA PHE A 312 -9.58 23.04 -10.85
C PHE A 312 -8.76 23.85 -11.83
N THR A 313 -8.55 23.28 -12.99
CA THR A 313 -7.91 23.97 -14.09
C THR A 313 -8.91 25.01 -14.52
N ALA A 314 -8.36 26.13 -14.91
CA ALA A 314 -9.03 27.21 -15.62
C ALA A 314 -9.92 26.73 -16.81
N ALA A 315 -9.86 25.46 -17.21
CA ALA A 315 -10.75 24.84 -18.18
C ALA A 315 -12.23 24.84 -17.74
N SER A 316 -12.54 24.56 -16.46
CA SER A 316 -13.95 24.66 -16.00
C SER A 316 -14.40 26.11 -15.81
N ALA A 317 -13.45 27.01 -15.56
CA ALA A 317 -13.74 28.45 -15.55
C ALA A 317 -13.89 29.00 -17.01
N ALA A 318 -13.15 28.42 -17.95
CA ALA A 318 -13.26 28.77 -19.36
C ALA A 318 -14.56 28.23 -20.01
N GLU A 319 -15.00 27.03 -19.66
CA GLU A 319 -16.31 26.51 -20.11
C GLU A 319 -17.47 27.29 -19.53
N GLY A 320 -17.43 27.67 -18.25
CA GLY A 320 -18.42 28.53 -17.63
C GLY A 320 -18.43 29.96 -18.18
N SER A 321 -17.28 30.47 -18.64
CA SER A 321 -17.19 31.81 -19.28
C SER A 321 -17.61 31.77 -20.74
N ALA A 322 -17.41 30.66 -21.45
CA ALA A 322 -17.87 30.50 -22.83
C ALA A 322 -19.41 30.38 -22.93
N ASP A 323 -20.03 29.71 -21.97
CA ASP A 323 -21.47 29.54 -21.89
C ASP A 323 -22.17 30.85 -21.47
N ALA A 324 -21.52 31.64 -20.62
CA ALA A 324 -22.02 32.98 -20.23
C ALA A 324 -21.93 34.00 -21.35
N THR A 325 -20.97 33.88 -22.28
CA THR A 325 -20.87 34.76 -23.45
C THR A 325 -21.78 34.35 -24.58
N ALA A 326 -22.17 33.08 -24.70
CA ALA A 326 -23.13 32.60 -25.69
C ALA A 326 -24.57 33.04 -25.40
N THR A 327 -24.91 33.29 -24.13
CA THR A 327 -26.27 33.74 -23.72
C THR A 327 -26.47 35.26 -23.80
N THR A 328 -25.42 36.04 -24.10
CA THR A 328 -25.51 37.53 -24.22
C THR A 328 -25.41 38.06 -25.62
N SER A 329 -25.55 37.20 -26.66
CA SER A 329 -25.64 37.71 -28.05
C SER A 329 -26.98 38.46 -28.25
N PRO A 330 -26.99 39.78 -28.58
CA PRO A 330 -28.23 40.51 -28.79
C PRO A 330 -28.90 40.00 -30.07
N ALA A 331 -30.21 39.72 -29.96
CA ALA A 331 -31.07 39.38 -31.09
C ALA A 331 -30.97 40.45 -32.17
N ALA A 332 -30.71 40.04 -33.41
CA ALA A 332 -30.73 40.91 -34.57
C ALA A 332 -32.13 41.52 -34.75
N PRO A 333 -32.21 42.81 -35.12
CA PRO A 333 -33.53 43.47 -35.35
C PRO A 333 -34.20 42.85 -36.60
N SER A 334 -35.43 42.43 -36.42
CA SER A 334 -36.32 41.98 -37.48
C SER A 334 -36.56 43.11 -38.44
N ALA A 335 -36.20 42.93 -39.71
CA ALA A 335 -36.56 43.81 -40.79
C ALA A 335 -38.09 43.71 -41.02
N GLU A 336 -38.83 44.81 -40.77
CA GLU A 336 -40.20 45.00 -41.24
C GLU A 336 -40.17 45.18 -42.75
N GLU A 337 -40.73 44.21 -43.48
CA GLU A 337 -41.20 44.49 -44.88
C GLU A 337 -42.47 45.28 -44.85
N GLY A 338 -42.35 46.60 -45.23
CA GLY A 338 -43.45 47.43 -45.58
C GLY A 338 -43.99 47.10 -46.98
N SER A 339 -45.16 46.50 -47.03
CA SER A 339 -45.95 46.42 -48.25
C SER A 339 -46.81 47.69 -48.33
N ALA A 340 -46.63 48.42 -49.42
CA ALA A 340 -47.58 49.43 -49.82
C ALA A 340 -47.96 49.20 -51.27
N ALA A 341 -49.29 49.03 -51.46
CA ALA A 341 -50.15 49.27 -52.63
C ALA A 341 -49.67 48.93 -54.03
#